data_631bdd5ed6dea44fbc2664e84adc2b67
#
_entry.id   631bdd5ed6dea44fbc2664e84adc2b67
#
_cell.length_a   1.000
_cell.length_b   1.000
_cell.length_c   1.000
_cell.angle_alpha   90.00
_cell.angle_beta   90.00
_cell.angle_gamma   90.00
#
_symmetry.space_group_name_H-M   'P 1'
#
loop_
_entity.id
_entity.type
_entity.pdbx_description
1 polymer ?
#
loop_
_entity_poly.entity_id
_entity_poly.type
_entity_poly.pdbx_seq_one_letter_code
_entity_poly.pdbx_strand_id
1 'polypeptide(L)'
;MIVEILTAAACLAAIGLLLGAALGFASKVFFVKEDERRAQIIELLPGANCGGCGFAGCDDYASALAADPEGVGPNKCPVGGADCAAALAAILGIEAGSAEPQVATVMCNGNSQAAKSLLEYQGLTTCSAASTLYGGMNQCKYGCLGLGDCTRACNFDAIKICDGVAVVARDLCTGCGACASACPKHVIRIAPAKNKVVVQCHSEDKGAATRKACSNGCIACGKCTKVCKFEAITVENNHAYIDPEKCKNCGLCAKECPTGAINNMRAKRKPAQAAAPAPAAEAKAEA
;
A
#
# COMPACT_ATOMS: atom_id res chain seq x y z
N MET A 1 25.21 64.76 6.40
CA MET A 1 23.93 64.02 6.50
C MET A 1 23.28 63.72 5.14
N ILE A 2 22.85 64.72 4.33
CA ILE A 2 22.21 64.47 3.04
C ILE A 2 23.07 63.73 2.05
N VAL A 3 24.34 64.05 1.94
CA VAL A 3 25.32 63.42 1.05
C VAL A 3 25.59 61.96 1.47
N GLU A 4 25.65 61.66 2.74
CA GLU A 4 25.85 60.27 3.28
C GLU A 4 24.61 59.41 2.98
N ILE A 5 23.42 59.96 3.12
CA ILE A 5 22.17 59.26 2.78
C ILE A 5 22.10 58.97 1.27
N LEU A 6 22.49 59.94 0.43
CA LEU A 6 22.50 59.76 -1.02
C LEU A 6 23.57 58.76 -1.48
N THR A 7 24.76 58.74 -0.85
CA THR A 7 25.80 57.74 -1.17
C THR A 7 25.37 56.32 -0.74
N ALA A 8 24.78 56.19 0.44
CA ALA A 8 24.26 54.90 0.90
C ALA A 8 23.14 54.37 -0.01
N ALA A 9 22.21 55.25 -0.41
CA ALA A 9 21.12 54.91 -1.34
C ALA A 9 21.68 54.49 -2.72
N ALA A 10 22.69 55.21 -3.23
CA ALA A 10 23.32 54.86 -4.52
C ALA A 10 24.06 53.50 -4.45
N CYS A 11 24.76 53.20 -3.35
CA CYS A 11 25.41 51.94 -3.17
C CYS A 11 24.37 50.77 -3.12
N LEU A 12 23.29 50.92 -2.36
CA LEU A 12 22.23 49.92 -2.29
C LEU A 12 21.53 49.69 -3.65
N ALA A 13 21.31 50.76 -4.39
CA ALA A 13 20.74 50.68 -5.74
C ALA A 13 21.70 49.96 -6.71
N ALA A 14 22.98 50.24 -6.65
CA ALA A 14 23.99 49.56 -7.47
C ALA A 14 24.11 48.09 -7.16
N ILE A 15 24.08 47.70 -5.88
CA ILE A 15 24.08 46.29 -5.45
C ILE A 15 22.79 45.59 -5.92
N GLY A 16 21.67 46.24 -5.74
CA GLY A 16 20.38 45.70 -6.19
C GLY A 16 20.30 45.44 -7.71
N LEU A 17 20.84 46.39 -8.51
CA LEU A 17 20.96 46.26 -9.96
C LEU A 17 21.90 45.10 -10.37
N LEU A 18 23.05 44.97 -9.72
CA LEU A 18 24.00 43.89 -9.99
C LEU A 18 23.41 42.52 -9.66
N LEU A 19 22.79 42.39 -8.49
CA LEU A 19 22.14 41.15 -8.09
C LEU A 19 20.94 40.79 -8.99
N GLY A 20 20.13 41.79 -9.34
CA GLY A 20 19.01 41.61 -10.26
C GLY A 20 19.43 41.16 -11.66
N ALA A 21 20.51 41.78 -12.18
CA ALA A 21 21.10 41.38 -13.45
C ALA A 21 21.69 39.96 -13.42
N ALA A 22 22.42 39.64 -12.32
CA ALA A 22 22.99 38.30 -12.13
C ALA A 22 21.89 37.22 -12.04
N LEU A 23 20.82 37.48 -11.28
CA LEU A 23 19.67 36.58 -11.18
C LEU A 23 18.92 36.43 -12.52
N GLY A 24 18.72 37.53 -13.25
CA GLY A 24 18.10 37.51 -14.57
C GLY A 24 18.93 36.74 -15.60
N PHE A 25 20.25 36.88 -15.55
CA PHE A 25 21.15 36.09 -16.38
C PHE A 25 21.14 34.61 -15.99
N ALA A 26 21.23 34.29 -14.72
CA ALA A 26 21.15 32.93 -14.22
C ALA A 26 19.81 32.27 -14.62
N SER A 27 18.70 32.98 -14.47
CA SER A 27 17.36 32.50 -14.89
C SER A 27 17.30 32.13 -16.38
N LYS A 28 17.96 32.91 -17.25
CA LYS A 28 18.02 32.58 -18.69
C LYS A 28 18.94 31.42 -19.01
N VAL A 29 20.07 31.32 -18.33
CA VAL A 29 21.06 30.25 -18.57
C VAL A 29 20.57 28.90 -18.04
N PHE A 30 19.91 28.90 -16.87
CA PHE A 30 19.37 27.71 -16.24
C PHE A 30 17.91 27.45 -16.60
N PHE A 31 17.35 28.18 -17.58
CA PHE A 31 16.00 27.93 -18.05
C PHE A 31 15.93 26.58 -18.73
N VAL A 32 15.33 25.60 -18.05
CA VAL A 32 14.96 24.30 -18.60
C VAL A 32 13.63 24.49 -19.34
N LYS A 33 13.61 24.25 -20.63
CA LYS A 33 12.33 24.19 -21.37
C LYS A 33 11.49 23.08 -20.77
N GLU A 34 10.36 23.44 -20.19
CA GLU A 34 9.37 22.42 -19.82
C GLU A 34 8.84 21.76 -21.10
N ASP A 35 8.87 20.44 -21.12
CA ASP A 35 8.29 19.66 -22.22
C ASP A 35 6.76 19.79 -22.12
N GLU A 36 6.11 20.36 -23.15
CA GLU A 36 4.65 20.51 -23.20
C GLU A 36 3.95 19.16 -23.02
N ARG A 37 4.57 18.07 -23.49
CA ARG A 37 4.05 16.72 -23.30
C ARG A 37 4.04 16.33 -21.81
N ARG A 38 5.09 16.68 -21.05
CA ARG A 38 5.15 16.43 -19.60
C ARG A 38 3.99 17.13 -18.88
N ALA A 39 3.70 18.40 -19.21
CA ALA A 39 2.61 19.15 -18.62
C ALA A 39 1.25 18.46 -18.88
N GLN A 40 0.99 18.04 -20.13
CA GLN A 40 -0.23 17.33 -20.49
C GLN A 40 -0.36 15.98 -19.78
N ILE A 41 0.75 15.23 -19.60
CA ILE A 41 0.76 13.97 -18.87
C ILE A 41 0.44 14.19 -17.38
N ILE A 42 0.99 15.25 -16.76
CA ILE A 42 0.72 15.57 -15.35
C ILE A 42 -0.76 15.88 -15.11
N GLU A 43 -1.41 16.62 -16.02
CA GLU A 43 -2.85 16.93 -15.91
C GLU A 43 -3.75 15.69 -15.95
N LEU A 44 -3.33 14.63 -16.67
CA LEU A 44 -4.07 13.36 -16.72
C LEU A 44 -3.80 12.45 -15.54
N LEU A 45 -2.70 12.63 -14.83
CA LEU A 45 -2.35 11.81 -13.69
C LEU A 45 -3.16 12.24 -12.45
N PRO A 46 -3.54 11.28 -11.58
CA PRO A 46 -4.39 11.58 -10.40
C PRO A 46 -3.73 12.45 -9.33
N GLY A 47 -2.46 12.79 -9.44
CA GLY A 47 -1.73 13.65 -8.48
C GLY A 47 -1.54 13.06 -7.08
N ALA A 48 -1.82 11.78 -6.88
CA ALA A 48 -1.79 11.13 -5.57
C ALA A 48 -0.37 10.95 -5.00
N ASN A 49 0.68 11.06 -5.82
CA ASN A 49 2.09 10.92 -5.46
C ASN A 49 2.38 9.69 -4.56
N CYS A 50 1.65 8.59 -4.79
CA CYS A 50 1.66 7.41 -3.94
C CYS A 50 2.85 6.46 -4.17
N GLY A 51 3.65 6.67 -5.23
CA GLY A 51 4.78 5.80 -5.58
C GLY A 51 4.41 4.42 -6.12
N GLY A 52 3.11 4.09 -6.26
CA GLY A 52 2.63 2.78 -6.69
C GLY A 52 3.02 2.38 -8.13
N CYS A 53 3.38 3.35 -8.96
CA CYS A 53 3.93 3.14 -10.30
C CYS A 53 5.42 2.79 -10.32
N GLY A 54 6.10 2.84 -9.17
CA GLY A 54 7.54 2.62 -9.03
C GLY A 54 8.40 3.89 -9.20
N PHE A 55 7.78 5.05 -9.36
CA PHE A 55 8.42 6.37 -9.43
C PHE A 55 8.20 7.14 -8.13
N ALA A 56 9.04 8.13 -7.84
CA ALA A 56 8.97 8.91 -6.60
C ALA A 56 7.65 9.71 -6.46
N GLY A 57 7.03 10.07 -7.58
CA GLY A 57 5.76 10.78 -7.63
C GLY A 57 5.17 10.84 -9.04
N CYS A 58 4.02 11.48 -9.18
CA CYS A 58 3.36 11.64 -10.47
C CYS A 58 4.21 12.47 -11.44
N ASP A 59 4.93 13.46 -10.92
CA ASP A 59 5.82 14.32 -11.69
C ASP A 59 7.02 13.57 -12.28
N ASP A 60 7.62 12.69 -11.49
CA ASP A 60 8.74 11.84 -11.90
C ASP A 60 8.28 10.81 -12.95
N TYR A 61 7.11 10.18 -12.74
CA TYR A 61 6.52 9.30 -13.74
C TYR A 61 6.20 10.03 -15.04
N ALA A 62 5.64 11.24 -14.98
CA ALA A 62 5.36 12.05 -16.16
C ALA A 62 6.63 12.41 -16.94
N SER A 63 7.69 12.76 -16.24
CA SER A 63 9.00 13.08 -16.84
C SER A 63 9.61 11.86 -17.53
N ALA A 64 9.59 10.71 -16.87
CA ALA A 64 10.09 9.46 -17.43
C ALA A 64 9.27 9.01 -18.65
N LEU A 65 7.93 9.15 -18.58
CA LEU A 65 7.03 8.77 -19.66
C LEU A 65 7.13 9.71 -20.86
N ALA A 66 7.38 11.01 -20.65
CA ALA A 66 7.64 11.97 -21.72
C ALA A 66 8.98 11.68 -22.45
N ALA A 67 10.00 11.24 -21.71
CA ALA A 67 11.31 10.92 -22.25
C ALA A 67 11.34 9.58 -23.02
N ASP A 68 10.69 8.55 -22.49
CA ASP A 68 10.64 7.20 -23.09
C ASP A 68 9.24 6.59 -22.99
N PRO A 69 8.31 6.94 -23.88
CA PRO A 69 6.93 6.47 -23.84
C PRO A 69 6.79 4.95 -23.97
N GLU A 70 7.62 4.32 -24.82
CA GLU A 70 7.54 2.88 -25.10
C GLU A 70 8.19 2.04 -23.99
N GLY A 71 9.34 2.45 -23.46
CA GLY A 71 10.06 1.72 -22.42
C GLY A 71 9.38 1.84 -21.04
N VAL A 72 8.81 3.00 -20.72
CA VAL A 72 8.11 3.23 -19.46
C VAL A 72 6.68 2.66 -19.49
N GLY A 73 5.93 2.93 -20.54
CA GLY A 73 4.54 2.49 -20.72
C GLY A 73 3.51 3.30 -19.90
N PRO A 74 2.30 3.55 -20.47
CA PRO A 74 1.27 4.41 -19.89
C PRO A 74 0.45 3.75 -18.77
N ASN A 75 0.57 2.44 -18.58
CA ASN A 75 -0.29 1.60 -17.74
C ASN A 75 0.25 1.35 -16.32
N LYS A 76 1.32 2.03 -15.89
CA LYS A 76 1.94 1.80 -14.57
C LYS A 76 1.20 2.45 -13.41
N CYS A 77 0.33 3.45 -13.65
CA CYS A 77 -0.38 4.14 -12.58
C CYS A 77 -1.55 3.29 -12.04
N PRO A 78 -1.46 2.72 -10.83
CA PRO A 78 -2.54 1.88 -10.28
C PRO A 78 -3.76 2.70 -9.85
N VAL A 79 -3.57 3.97 -9.52
CA VAL A 79 -4.63 4.90 -9.08
C VAL A 79 -5.43 5.40 -10.27
N GLY A 80 -4.75 5.74 -11.38
CA GLY A 80 -5.39 6.20 -12.61
C GLY A 80 -6.14 5.10 -13.35
N GLY A 81 -5.75 3.85 -13.16
CA GLY A 81 -6.39 2.69 -13.78
C GLY A 81 -6.37 2.71 -15.31
N ALA A 82 -7.33 2.00 -15.92
CA ALA A 82 -7.39 1.83 -17.37
C ALA A 82 -7.73 3.12 -18.11
N ASP A 83 -8.56 3.99 -17.53
CA ASP A 83 -9.00 5.23 -18.17
C ASP A 83 -7.83 6.22 -18.30
N CYS A 84 -7.04 6.36 -17.25
CA CYS A 84 -5.83 7.18 -17.28
C CYS A 84 -4.80 6.60 -18.27
N ALA A 85 -4.59 5.29 -18.26
CA ALA A 85 -3.69 4.63 -19.21
C ALA A 85 -4.11 4.84 -20.67
N ALA A 86 -5.41 4.79 -20.98
CA ALA A 86 -5.94 5.05 -22.31
C ALA A 86 -5.75 6.51 -22.72
N ALA A 87 -6.00 7.47 -21.82
CA ALA A 87 -5.80 8.89 -22.07
C ALA A 87 -4.31 9.23 -22.33
N LEU A 88 -3.40 8.66 -21.53
CA LEU A 88 -1.95 8.80 -21.70
C LEU A 88 -1.49 8.22 -23.04
N ALA A 89 -1.98 7.02 -23.37
CA ALA A 89 -1.66 6.35 -24.63
C ALA A 89 -2.10 7.17 -25.86
N ALA A 90 -3.28 7.80 -25.79
CA ALA A 90 -3.81 8.67 -26.84
C ALA A 90 -2.91 9.89 -27.12
N ILE A 91 -2.40 10.56 -26.05
CA ILE A 91 -1.48 11.70 -26.21
C ILE A 91 -0.12 11.26 -26.71
N LEU A 92 0.36 10.10 -26.28
CA LEU A 92 1.67 9.60 -26.65
C LEU A 92 1.71 8.90 -27.99
N GLY A 93 0.54 8.56 -28.58
CA GLY A 93 0.42 7.82 -29.84
C GLY A 93 0.85 6.36 -29.73
N ILE A 94 0.76 5.74 -28.53
CA ILE A 94 1.13 4.37 -28.26
C ILE A 94 -0.11 3.55 -27.83
N GLU A 95 0.00 2.22 -27.87
CA GLU A 95 -1.10 1.37 -27.40
C GLU A 95 -1.17 1.36 -25.85
N ALA A 96 -2.36 1.57 -25.30
CA ALA A 96 -2.61 1.37 -23.89
C ALA A 96 -2.54 -0.13 -23.59
N GLY A 97 -1.46 -0.58 -22.96
CA GLY A 97 -1.38 -1.96 -22.49
C GLY A 97 -2.50 -2.27 -21.48
N SER A 98 -2.96 -3.52 -21.44
CA SER A 98 -3.99 -3.95 -20.47
C SER A 98 -3.42 -3.94 -19.04
N ALA A 99 -3.86 -3.00 -18.22
CA ALA A 99 -3.58 -3.00 -16.78
C ALA A 99 -4.67 -3.77 -16.03
N GLU A 100 -4.34 -4.92 -15.45
CA GLU A 100 -5.28 -5.65 -14.60
C GLU A 100 -5.43 -4.92 -13.24
N PRO A 101 -6.66 -4.55 -12.82
CA PRO A 101 -6.87 -3.89 -11.54
C PRO A 101 -6.31 -4.71 -10.38
N GLN A 102 -5.58 -4.06 -9.49
CA GLN A 102 -4.96 -4.70 -8.34
C GLN A 102 -5.54 -4.17 -7.04
N VAL A 103 -5.51 -4.98 -5.98
CA VAL A 103 -5.99 -4.61 -4.66
C VAL A 103 -5.08 -5.16 -3.57
N ALA A 104 -4.99 -4.45 -2.47
CA ALA A 104 -4.32 -4.94 -1.28
C ALA A 104 -5.10 -6.12 -0.67
N THR A 105 -4.37 -7.15 -0.28
CA THR A 105 -4.91 -8.35 0.36
C THR A 105 -4.13 -8.63 1.63
N VAL A 106 -4.84 -8.73 2.77
CA VAL A 106 -4.24 -9.01 4.07
C VAL A 106 -4.10 -10.51 4.25
N MET A 107 -2.87 -10.99 4.42
CA MET A 107 -2.49 -12.38 4.60
C MET A 107 -2.52 -12.78 6.09
N CYS A 108 -3.49 -12.29 6.83
CA CYS A 108 -3.72 -12.60 8.23
C CYS A 108 -5.22 -12.53 8.55
N ASN A 109 -5.74 -13.56 9.25
CA ASN A 109 -7.10 -13.61 9.80
C ASN A 109 -7.06 -13.85 11.31
N GLY A 110 -5.91 -13.53 11.94
CA GLY A 110 -5.71 -13.63 13.39
C GLY A 110 -6.30 -12.42 14.09
N ASN A 111 -7.63 -12.41 14.25
CA ASN A 111 -8.32 -11.39 15.02
C ASN A 111 -8.08 -11.57 16.53
N SER A 112 -8.61 -10.67 17.36
CA SER A 112 -8.43 -10.66 18.83
C SER A 112 -8.88 -11.95 19.52
N GLN A 113 -9.83 -12.69 18.93
CA GLN A 113 -10.32 -13.96 19.45
C GLN A 113 -9.46 -15.15 19.01
N ALA A 114 -8.87 -15.08 17.82
CA ALA A 114 -8.14 -16.19 17.23
C ALA A 114 -6.65 -16.16 17.56
N ALA A 115 -6.03 -15.00 17.55
CA ALA A 115 -4.62 -14.82 17.86
C ALA A 115 -4.40 -14.66 19.35
N LYS A 116 -3.48 -15.47 19.92
CA LYS A 116 -3.12 -15.36 21.33
C LYS A 116 -2.11 -14.24 21.53
N SER A 117 -2.32 -13.41 22.54
CA SER A 117 -1.33 -12.45 23.00
C SER A 117 -0.22 -13.18 23.76
N LEU A 118 1.01 -12.75 23.56
CA LEU A 118 2.19 -13.22 24.30
C LEU A 118 2.52 -12.28 25.45
N LEU A 119 2.34 -10.97 25.24
CA LEU A 119 2.66 -9.93 26.22
C LEU A 119 1.70 -8.74 26.04
N GLU A 120 1.56 -7.96 27.08
CA GLU A 120 0.87 -6.67 27.04
C GLU A 120 1.86 -5.60 26.59
N TYR A 121 1.55 -4.95 25.46
CA TYR A 121 2.43 -3.93 24.91
C TYR A 121 2.04 -2.55 25.45
N GLN A 122 3.00 -1.92 26.13
CA GLN A 122 2.89 -0.55 26.62
C GLN A 122 3.99 0.30 25.94
N GLY A 123 3.62 1.03 24.91
CA GLY A 123 4.57 1.83 24.12
C GLY A 123 3.87 2.61 23.02
N LEU A 124 4.64 3.10 22.05
CA LEU A 124 4.10 3.81 20.90
C LEU A 124 3.12 2.91 20.13
N THR A 125 1.91 3.40 19.89
CA THR A 125 0.84 2.66 19.20
C THR A 125 1.09 2.58 17.69
N THR A 126 2.26 2.05 17.30
CA THR A 126 2.66 1.80 15.91
C THR A 126 3.12 0.36 15.75
N CYS A 127 2.80 -0.25 14.59
CA CYS A 127 3.26 -1.59 14.28
C CYS A 127 4.79 -1.66 14.19
N SER A 128 5.41 -0.61 13.66
CA SER A 128 6.87 -0.50 13.55
C SER A 128 7.53 -0.58 14.91
N ALA A 129 7.11 0.24 15.88
CA ALA A 129 7.65 0.22 17.24
C ALA A 129 7.39 -1.12 17.95
N ALA A 130 6.15 -1.64 17.88
CA ALA A 130 5.82 -2.90 18.52
C ALA A 130 6.55 -4.10 17.92
N SER A 131 6.86 -4.09 16.62
CA SER A 131 7.55 -5.19 15.95
C SER A 131 9.02 -5.35 16.37
N THR A 132 9.66 -4.30 16.92
CA THR A 132 11.03 -4.36 17.42
C THR A 132 11.16 -5.18 18.71
N LEU A 133 10.08 -5.34 19.47
CA LEU A 133 10.03 -6.12 20.69
C LEU A 133 9.59 -7.57 20.38
N TYR A 134 10.54 -8.48 20.29
CA TYR A 134 10.31 -9.92 20.04
C TYR A 134 9.41 -10.22 18.82
N GLY A 135 9.32 -9.30 17.86
CA GLY A 135 8.46 -9.43 16.68
C GLY A 135 7.01 -9.05 16.93
N GLY A 136 6.68 -8.46 18.08
CA GLY A 136 5.35 -7.97 18.45
C GLY A 136 4.71 -8.68 19.64
N MET A 137 3.55 -8.20 20.04
CA MET A 137 2.82 -8.65 21.23
C MET A 137 2.09 -10.00 21.07
N ASN A 138 1.96 -10.50 19.84
CA ASN A 138 1.23 -11.73 19.56
C ASN A 138 2.14 -12.95 19.60
N GLN A 139 1.60 -14.11 20.02
CA GLN A 139 2.32 -15.37 19.98
C GLN A 139 2.71 -15.77 18.54
N CYS A 140 1.92 -15.37 17.55
CA CYS A 140 2.25 -15.51 16.12
C CYS A 140 3.18 -14.37 15.69
N LYS A 141 4.46 -14.66 15.47
CA LYS A 141 5.45 -13.66 15.03
C LYS A 141 5.24 -13.16 13.60
N TYR A 142 4.42 -13.81 12.80
CA TYR A 142 4.08 -13.42 11.42
C TYR A 142 2.78 -12.62 11.32
N GLY A 143 1.96 -12.60 12.38
CA GLY A 143 0.61 -12.04 12.36
C GLY A 143 0.55 -10.51 12.30
N CYS A 144 -0.61 -10.00 11.92
CA CYS A 144 -0.93 -8.58 12.03
C CYS A 144 -0.90 -8.14 13.50
N LEU A 145 -0.34 -6.96 13.77
CA LEU A 145 -0.29 -6.37 15.12
C LEU A 145 -1.49 -5.46 15.43
N GLY A 146 -2.25 -5.07 14.40
CA GLY A 146 -3.47 -4.30 14.61
C GLY A 146 -3.30 -2.84 15.05
N LEU A 147 -2.07 -2.27 15.02
CA LEU A 147 -1.80 -0.92 15.51
C LEU A 147 -1.90 0.18 14.43
N GLY A 148 -2.24 -0.17 13.18
CA GLY A 148 -2.74 0.78 12.20
C GLY A 148 -1.71 1.55 11.37
N ASP A 149 -0.43 1.13 11.25
CA ASP A 149 0.51 1.80 10.35
C ASP A 149 0.01 1.81 8.90
N CYS A 150 -0.60 0.71 8.47
CA CYS A 150 -1.20 0.58 7.14
C CYS A 150 -2.41 1.51 6.92
N THR A 151 -3.19 1.82 7.98
CA THR A 151 -4.33 2.75 7.88
C THR A 151 -3.84 4.18 7.75
N ARG A 152 -2.80 4.56 8.46
CA ARG A 152 -2.17 5.90 8.35
C ARG A 152 -1.51 6.13 7.00
N ALA A 153 -0.97 5.06 6.39
CA ALA A 153 -0.34 5.14 5.07
C ALA A 153 -1.35 5.13 3.89
N CYS A 154 -2.63 4.91 4.16
CA CYS A 154 -3.64 4.80 3.10
C CYS A 154 -4.31 6.15 2.82
N ASN A 155 -4.02 6.75 1.67
CA ASN A 155 -4.63 8.02 1.23
C ASN A 155 -6.07 7.86 0.71
N PHE A 156 -6.59 6.63 0.65
CA PHE A 156 -7.90 6.31 0.06
C PHE A 156 -8.90 5.76 1.07
N ASP A 157 -8.58 5.78 2.37
CA ASP A 157 -9.41 5.20 3.45
C ASP A 157 -9.87 3.76 3.19
N ALA A 158 -9.14 3.04 2.34
CA ALA A 158 -9.49 1.70 1.90
C ALA A 158 -9.13 0.60 2.91
N ILE A 159 -8.38 0.90 3.98
CA ILE A 159 -7.94 -0.08 4.96
C ILE A 159 -8.25 0.39 6.38
N LYS A 160 -8.84 -0.50 7.19
CA LYS A 160 -9.20 -0.22 8.59
C LYS A 160 -8.78 -1.38 9.48
N ILE A 161 -8.58 -1.11 10.77
CA ILE A 161 -8.41 -2.16 11.76
C ILE A 161 -9.76 -2.57 12.29
N CYS A 162 -10.11 -3.86 12.13
CA CYS A 162 -11.32 -4.45 12.65
C CYS A 162 -10.93 -5.66 13.49
N ASP A 163 -11.35 -5.68 14.76
CA ASP A 163 -11.11 -6.78 15.68
C ASP A 163 -9.62 -7.20 15.75
N GLY A 164 -8.71 -6.21 15.84
CA GLY A 164 -7.27 -6.41 15.98
C GLY A 164 -6.53 -6.81 14.69
N VAL A 165 -7.18 -6.83 13.54
CA VAL A 165 -6.56 -7.16 12.24
C VAL A 165 -6.95 -6.17 11.16
N ALA A 166 -6.03 -5.91 10.22
CA ALA A 166 -6.29 -5.04 9.08
C ALA A 166 -7.30 -5.66 8.11
N VAL A 167 -8.26 -4.86 7.65
CA VAL A 167 -9.29 -5.26 6.67
C VAL A 167 -9.33 -4.22 5.55
N VAL A 168 -9.32 -4.69 4.30
CA VAL A 168 -9.33 -3.83 3.11
C VAL A 168 -10.73 -3.78 2.52
N ALA A 169 -11.24 -2.57 2.30
CA ALA A 169 -12.40 -2.29 1.48
C ALA A 169 -11.94 -2.31 0.01
N ARG A 170 -12.22 -3.44 -0.67
CA ARG A 170 -11.70 -3.70 -2.02
C ARG A 170 -12.23 -2.73 -3.06
N ASP A 171 -13.41 -2.17 -2.83
CA ASP A 171 -14.07 -1.21 -3.74
C ASP A 171 -13.43 0.19 -3.68
N LEU A 172 -12.76 0.52 -2.57
CA LEU A 172 -12.03 1.78 -2.39
C LEU A 172 -10.52 1.63 -2.66
N CYS A 173 -10.03 0.40 -2.74
CA CYS A 173 -8.60 0.13 -2.87
C CYS A 173 -8.13 0.28 -4.31
N THR A 174 -7.16 1.17 -4.53
CA THR A 174 -6.52 1.43 -5.82
C THR A 174 -5.32 0.53 -6.11
N GLY A 175 -4.88 -0.31 -5.15
CA GLY A 175 -3.71 -1.18 -5.33
C GLY A 175 -2.35 -0.47 -5.28
N CYS A 176 -2.28 0.77 -4.78
CA CYS A 176 -1.05 1.59 -4.79
C CYS A 176 0.13 1.03 -3.99
N GLY A 177 -0.09 0.08 -3.08
CA GLY A 177 0.99 -0.58 -2.33
C GLY A 177 1.48 0.14 -1.07
N ALA A 178 1.08 1.39 -0.80
CA ALA A 178 1.55 2.16 0.36
C ALA A 178 1.36 1.43 1.70
N CYS A 179 0.22 0.76 1.88
CA CYS A 179 -0.05 -0.05 3.08
C CYS A 179 0.84 -1.30 3.19
N ALA A 180 1.26 -1.88 2.07
CA ALA A 180 2.17 -3.02 2.05
C ALA A 180 3.58 -2.60 2.45
N SER A 181 4.07 -1.46 1.95
CA SER A 181 5.37 -0.88 2.30
C SER A 181 5.43 -0.42 3.76
N ALA A 182 4.33 0.11 4.31
CA ALA A 182 4.24 0.55 5.69
C ALA A 182 4.11 -0.61 6.70
N CYS A 183 3.89 -1.85 6.25
CA CYS A 183 3.67 -2.98 7.14
C CYS A 183 4.97 -3.67 7.55
N PRO A 184 5.45 -3.54 8.81
CA PRO A 184 6.70 -4.16 9.26
C PRO A 184 6.62 -5.69 9.32
N LYS A 185 5.40 -6.25 9.30
CA LYS A 185 5.15 -7.70 9.30
C LYS A 185 4.95 -8.27 7.89
N HIS A 186 4.95 -7.44 6.86
CA HIS A 186 4.74 -7.83 5.45
C HIS A 186 3.49 -8.70 5.23
N VAL A 187 2.43 -8.46 6.04
CA VAL A 187 1.17 -9.22 5.94
C VAL A 187 0.24 -8.74 4.84
N ILE A 188 0.62 -7.70 4.10
CA ILE A 188 -0.20 -7.13 3.02
C ILE A 188 0.50 -7.36 1.69
N ARG A 189 -0.22 -7.96 0.76
CA ARG A 189 0.24 -8.17 -0.62
C ARG A 189 -0.69 -7.48 -1.60
N ILE A 190 -0.14 -6.97 -2.69
CA ILE A 190 -0.93 -6.49 -3.82
C ILE A 190 -1.19 -7.67 -4.74
N ALA A 191 -2.44 -7.88 -5.09
CA ALA A 191 -2.89 -9.02 -5.90
C ALA A 191 -4.01 -8.60 -6.87
N PRO A 192 -4.18 -9.30 -7.99
CA PRO A 192 -5.25 -9.01 -8.93
C PRO A 192 -6.64 -8.96 -8.27
N ALA A 193 -7.43 -7.95 -8.59
CA ALA A 193 -8.76 -7.73 -8.02
C ALA A 193 -9.73 -8.89 -8.33
N LYS A 194 -9.49 -9.63 -9.42
CA LYS A 194 -10.25 -10.84 -9.77
C LYS A 194 -10.13 -11.94 -8.74
N ASN A 195 -9.06 -11.99 -7.96
CA ASN A 195 -8.79 -13.03 -6.98
C ASN A 195 -9.59 -12.78 -5.71
N LYS A 196 -10.63 -13.58 -5.50
CA LYS A 196 -11.57 -13.45 -4.37
C LYS A 196 -11.42 -14.57 -3.34
N VAL A 197 -10.68 -15.64 -3.66
CA VAL A 197 -10.36 -16.71 -2.73
C VAL A 197 -8.88 -16.61 -2.36
N VAL A 198 -8.61 -16.34 -1.10
CA VAL A 198 -7.24 -16.03 -0.62
C VAL A 198 -6.91 -16.79 0.67
N VAL A 199 -5.65 -17.14 0.84
CA VAL A 199 -5.14 -17.67 2.11
C VAL A 199 -4.78 -16.48 3.00
N GLN A 200 -5.45 -16.37 4.14
CA GLN A 200 -5.21 -15.30 5.12
C GLN A 200 -4.34 -15.81 6.28
N CYS A 201 -3.23 -16.42 5.93
CA CYS A 201 -2.17 -16.82 6.85
C CYS A 201 -0.89 -17.03 6.04
N HIS A 202 0.24 -16.53 6.54
CA HIS A 202 1.55 -16.75 5.97
C HIS A 202 2.57 -17.14 7.07
N SER A 203 2.09 -17.80 8.14
CA SER A 203 2.95 -18.33 9.18
C SER A 203 3.79 -19.47 8.60
N GLU A 204 5.09 -19.40 8.82
CA GLU A 204 6.06 -20.43 8.43
C GLU A 204 6.34 -21.42 9.57
N ASP A 205 5.69 -21.24 10.71
CA ASP A 205 5.79 -22.18 11.82
C ASP A 205 5.10 -23.50 11.48
N LYS A 206 5.59 -24.59 12.05
CA LYS A 206 4.95 -25.91 11.92
C LYS A 206 3.50 -25.86 12.37
N GLY A 207 2.60 -26.59 11.72
CA GLY A 207 1.17 -26.53 11.93
C GLY A 207 0.71 -26.64 13.39
N ALA A 208 1.40 -27.44 14.22
CA ALA A 208 1.09 -27.54 15.66
C ALA A 208 1.41 -26.23 16.41
N ALA A 209 2.53 -25.58 16.10
CA ALA A 209 2.90 -24.29 16.69
C ALA A 209 1.96 -23.19 16.22
N THR A 210 1.65 -23.16 14.91
CA THR A 210 0.69 -22.21 14.34
C THR A 210 -0.68 -22.33 14.99
N ARG A 211 -1.20 -23.55 15.18
CA ARG A 211 -2.48 -23.79 15.85
C ARG A 211 -2.50 -23.36 17.31
N LYS A 212 -1.36 -23.50 18.01
CA LYS A 212 -1.21 -23.03 19.40
C LYS A 212 -1.26 -21.51 19.48
N ALA A 213 -0.68 -20.81 18.49
CA ALA A 213 -0.58 -19.36 18.45
C ALA A 213 -1.85 -18.68 17.90
N CYS A 214 -2.55 -19.33 16.94
CA CYS A 214 -3.73 -18.76 16.26
C CYS A 214 -4.69 -19.86 15.80
N SER A 215 -5.95 -19.80 16.23
CA SER A 215 -6.97 -20.78 15.83
C SER A 215 -7.31 -20.73 14.33
N ASN A 216 -7.18 -19.54 13.71
CA ASN A 216 -7.42 -19.32 12.29
C ASN A 216 -6.17 -19.54 11.41
N GLY A 217 -5.06 -19.98 12.00
CA GLY A 217 -3.80 -20.17 11.29
C GLY A 217 -3.81 -21.37 10.35
N CYS A 218 -3.06 -21.27 9.25
CA CYS A 218 -2.85 -22.40 8.35
C CYS A 218 -1.94 -23.45 9.00
N ILE A 219 -2.42 -24.69 9.08
CA ILE A 219 -1.68 -25.80 9.68
C ILE A 219 -1.01 -26.71 8.63
N ALA A 220 -0.92 -26.26 7.40
CA ALA A 220 -0.31 -27.00 6.28
C ALA A 220 -0.88 -28.43 6.06
N CYS A 221 -2.16 -28.65 6.38
CA CYS A 221 -2.77 -30.00 6.35
C CYS A 221 -3.02 -30.56 4.94
N GLY A 222 -2.84 -29.77 3.89
CA GLY A 222 -2.99 -30.21 2.50
C GLY A 222 -4.43 -30.54 2.06
N LYS A 223 -5.48 -30.30 2.88
CA LYS A 223 -6.87 -30.58 2.45
C LYS A 223 -7.28 -29.71 1.27
N CYS A 224 -6.85 -28.45 1.25
CA CYS A 224 -7.17 -27.50 0.17
C CYS A 224 -6.56 -27.92 -1.18
N THR A 225 -5.39 -28.55 -1.21
CA THR A 225 -4.76 -29.02 -2.44
C THR A 225 -5.57 -30.19 -3.04
N LYS A 226 -6.04 -31.12 -2.18
CA LYS A 226 -6.80 -32.30 -2.62
C LYS A 226 -8.15 -31.96 -3.27
N VAL A 227 -8.79 -30.86 -2.85
CA VAL A 227 -10.09 -30.44 -3.39
C VAL A 227 -10.00 -29.45 -4.55
N CYS A 228 -8.79 -28.98 -4.85
CA CYS A 228 -8.60 -28.02 -5.95
C CYS A 228 -8.50 -28.74 -7.28
N LYS A 229 -9.59 -28.66 -8.08
CA LYS A 229 -9.65 -29.25 -9.43
C LYS A 229 -8.72 -28.56 -10.45
N PHE A 230 -8.19 -27.38 -10.12
CA PHE A 230 -7.39 -26.55 -11.02
C PHE A 230 -5.91 -26.57 -10.66
N GLU A 231 -5.51 -27.38 -9.69
CA GLU A 231 -4.13 -27.47 -9.20
C GLU A 231 -3.51 -26.11 -8.86
N ALA A 232 -4.37 -25.17 -8.43
CA ALA A 232 -3.98 -23.81 -8.14
C ALA A 232 -3.45 -23.61 -6.72
N ILE A 233 -3.29 -24.69 -5.93
CA ILE A 233 -2.88 -24.56 -4.51
C ILE A 233 -1.66 -25.42 -4.25
N THR A 234 -0.60 -24.79 -3.76
CA THR A 234 0.61 -25.44 -3.24
C THR A 234 0.70 -25.26 -1.73
N VAL A 235 1.44 -26.14 -1.05
CA VAL A 235 1.76 -25.99 0.36
C VAL A 235 3.28 -25.95 0.47
N GLU A 236 3.80 -24.78 0.76
CA GLU A 236 5.22 -24.49 0.89
C GLU A 236 5.46 -23.71 2.18
N ASN A 237 6.63 -23.82 2.78
CA ASN A 237 6.99 -23.11 4.00
C ASN A 237 5.91 -23.19 5.11
N ASN A 238 5.32 -24.37 5.30
CA ASN A 238 4.28 -24.65 6.30
C ASN A 238 2.96 -23.84 6.13
N HIS A 239 2.68 -23.25 4.97
CA HIS A 239 1.38 -22.64 4.70
C HIS A 239 0.95 -22.89 3.25
N ALA A 240 -0.37 -22.76 3.00
CA ALA A 240 -0.91 -22.90 1.66
C ALA A 240 -0.74 -21.59 0.88
N TYR A 241 -0.45 -21.70 -0.41
CA TYR A 241 -0.43 -20.61 -1.38
C TYR A 241 -1.42 -20.91 -2.49
N ILE A 242 -2.16 -19.91 -2.94
CA ILE A 242 -3.09 -20.00 -4.08
C ILE A 242 -2.51 -19.18 -5.23
N ASP A 243 -2.22 -19.87 -6.33
CA ASP A 243 -1.79 -19.24 -7.57
C ASP A 243 -2.95 -18.42 -8.18
N PRO A 244 -2.78 -17.10 -8.33
CA PRO A 244 -3.82 -16.23 -8.83
C PRO A 244 -4.21 -16.49 -10.29
N GLU A 245 -3.30 -17.01 -11.10
CA GLU A 245 -3.55 -17.25 -12.53
C GLU A 245 -4.37 -18.53 -12.75
N LYS A 246 -4.06 -19.58 -11.99
CA LYS A 246 -4.74 -20.87 -12.07
C LYS A 246 -6.09 -20.88 -11.34
N CYS A 247 -6.26 -20.03 -10.33
CA CYS A 247 -7.44 -20.04 -9.46
C CYS A 247 -8.69 -19.50 -10.18
N LYS A 248 -9.73 -20.33 -10.28
CA LYS A 248 -11.05 -19.96 -10.83
C LYS A 248 -12.02 -19.41 -9.77
N ASN A 249 -11.57 -19.14 -8.56
CA ASN A 249 -12.38 -18.59 -7.46
C ASN A 249 -13.62 -19.41 -7.08
N CYS A 250 -13.60 -20.72 -7.21
CA CYS A 250 -14.76 -21.59 -6.91
C CYS A 250 -15.07 -21.69 -5.40
N GLY A 251 -14.09 -21.43 -4.52
CA GLY A 251 -14.27 -21.40 -3.07
C GLY A 251 -14.37 -22.76 -2.38
N LEU A 252 -14.16 -23.90 -3.05
CA LEU A 252 -14.20 -25.23 -2.43
C LEU A 252 -13.12 -25.36 -1.33
N CYS A 253 -11.93 -24.87 -1.58
CA CYS A 253 -10.83 -24.90 -0.61
C CYS A 253 -11.14 -24.10 0.68
N ALA A 254 -11.92 -23.04 0.58
CA ALA A 254 -12.35 -22.26 1.75
C ALA A 254 -13.37 -23.04 2.61
N LYS A 255 -14.26 -23.82 1.98
CA LYS A 255 -15.24 -24.67 2.69
C LYS A 255 -14.56 -25.84 3.42
N GLU A 256 -13.54 -26.43 2.80
CA GLU A 256 -12.81 -27.59 3.35
C GLU A 256 -11.70 -27.22 4.34
N CYS A 257 -11.40 -25.92 4.50
CA CYS A 257 -10.35 -25.48 5.41
C CYS A 257 -10.78 -25.63 6.88
N PRO A 258 -10.13 -26.51 7.67
CA PRO A 258 -10.56 -26.82 9.04
C PRO A 258 -10.33 -25.66 10.02
N THR A 259 -9.44 -24.74 9.69
CA THR A 259 -9.11 -23.58 10.53
C THR A 259 -9.67 -22.26 10.01
N GLY A 260 -10.34 -22.28 8.82
CA GLY A 260 -10.81 -21.05 8.20
C GLY A 260 -9.69 -20.11 7.72
N ALA A 261 -8.46 -20.63 7.54
CA ALA A 261 -7.34 -19.84 7.02
C ALA A 261 -7.54 -19.38 5.57
N ILE A 262 -8.41 -20.03 4.82
CA ILE A 262 -8.76 -19.64 3.45
C ILE A 262 -10.11 -18.94 3.47
N ASN A 263 -10.15 -17.72 2.96
CA ASN A 263 -11.36 -16.91 2.91
C ASN A 263 -11.85 -16.76 1.46
N ASN A 264 -13.18 -16.82 1.28
CA ASN A 264 -13.85 -16.50 0.02
C ASN A 264 -14.49 -15.11 0.13
N MET A 265 -13.86 -14.09 -0.44
CA MET A 265 -14.31 -12.70 -0.41
C MET A 265 -15.61 -12.45 -1.23
N ARG A 266 -16.10 -13.44 -1.99
CA ARG A 266 -17.40 -13.37 -2.67
C ARG A 266 -18.57 -13.57 -1.70
N ALA A 267 -18.39 -14.37 -0.66
CA ALA A 267 -19.41 -14.54 0.37
C ALA A 267 -19.50 -13.22 1.14
N LYS A 268 -20.69 -12.60 1.20
CA LYS A 268 -20.95 -11.49 2.10
C LYS A 268 -20.53 -11.94 3.49
N ARG A 269 -19.49 -11.29 4.05
CA ARG A 269 -19.16 -11.49 5.46
C ARG A 269 -20.44 -11.25 6.25
N LYS A 270 -20.89 -12.23 7.03
CA LYS A 270 -21.81 -11.94 8.13
C LYS A 270 -21.15 -10.81 8.91
N PRO A 271 -21.83 -9.70 9.18
CA PRO A 271 -21.24 -8.62 9.95
C PRO A 271 -20.79 -9.23 11.29
N ALA A 272 -19.48 -9.31 11.48
CA ALA A 272 -18.96 -9.41 12.84
C ALA A 272 -19.47 -8.14 13.52
N GLN A 273 -20.19 -8.32 14.61
CA GLN A 273 -20.76 -7.25 15.42
C GLN A 273 -19.66 -6.16 15.53
N ALA A 274 -20.01 -4.96 15.11
CA ALA A 274 -19.13 -3.81 15.21
C ALA A 274 -18.76 -3.64 16.67
N ALA A 275 -17.55 -4.04 17.04
CA ALA A 275 -16.97 -3.63 18.31
C ALA A 275 -16.85 -2.10 18.25
N ALA A 276 -17.42 -1.44 19.25
CA ALA A 276 -17.38 0.00 19.40
C ALA A 276 -15.94 0.52 19.24
N PRO A 277 -15.73 1.71 18.67
CA PRO A 277 -14.40 2.31 18.57
C PRO A 277 -13.82 2.41 19.97
N ALA A 278 -12.58 1.94 20.15
CA ALA A 278 -11.85 2.13 21.40
C ALA A 278 -11.82 3.64 21.70
N PRO A 279 -12.07 4.06 22.98
CA PRO A 279 -12.04 5.46 23.34
C PRO A 279 -10.67 6.06 23.00
N ALA A 280 -10.70 7.18 22.29
CA ALA A 280 -9.52 8.01 22.06
C ALA A 280 -8.89 8.33 23.43
N ALA A 281 -7.64 7.94 23.62
CA ALA A 281 -6.87 8.36 24.77
C ALA A 281 -6.72 9.87 24.70
N GLU A 282 -7.46 10.59 25.53
CA GLU A 282 -7.25 12.01 25.79
C GLU A 282 -5.84 12.19 26.34
N ALA A 283 -5.00 12.87 25.54
CA ALA A 283 -3.72 13.36 26.01
C ALA A 283 -4.01 14.43 27.08
N LYS A 284 -3.91 14.08 28.34
CA LYS A 284 -3.78 15.06 29.42
C LYS A 284 -2.43 15.74 29.23
N ALA A 285 -2.47 16.97 28.72
CA ALA A 285 -1.41 17.95 28.92
C ALA A 285 -1.46 18.34 30.39
N GLU A 286 -0.45 17.95 31.15
CA GLU A 286 -0.12 18.59 32.44
C GLU A 286 1.16 19.42 32.24
N ALA A 287 1.03 20.64 32.71
CA ALA A 287 1.99 21.74 32.66
C ALA A 287 3.28 21.44 33.44
#